data_c77f99375ed2acc1df3df9ac14720209
#
_entry.id   c77f99375ed2acc1df3df9ac14720209
#
_cell.length_a   1.000
_cell.length_b   1.000
_cell.length_c   1.000
_cell.angle_alpha   90.00
_cell.angle_beta   90.00
_cell.angle_gamma   90.00
#
_symmetry.space_group_name_H-M   'P 1'
#
loop_
_entity.id
_entity.type
_entity.pdbx_description
1 polymer ?
#
loop_
_entity_poly.entity_id
_entity_poly.type
_entity_poly.pdbx_seq_one_letter_code
_entity_poly.pdbx_strand_id
1 'polypeptide(L)'
;MSWEELHRDAKALARRLLELGPWKGIVSVTRGGLAPTAIVARALDIRLIETVCVIGYNPDEYNPRQAEETMVIKPPTHAGDGEGWLVMDDLVDTGRTVRILRQLLPKAHFAAIYAKPLGRPLVDTYVTEVSQDTWIYFPWESGQMEPMTAPGTGG
;
A
#
# COMPACT_ATOMS: atom_id res chain seq x y z
N MET A 1 3.41 16.11 2.88
CA MET A 1 2.69 15.53 4.03
C MET A 1 3.65 15.33 5.19
N SER A 2 3.24 15.65 6.41
CA SER A 2 4.02 15.41 7.63
C SER A 2 3.78 14.02 8.20
N TRP A 3 4.68 13.55 9.07
CA TRP A 3 4.47 12.34 9.85
C TRP A 3 3.25 12.43 10.76
N GLU A 4 2.95 13.61 11.30
CA GLU A 4 1.77 13.83 12.14
C GLU A 4 0.47 13.68 11.35
N GLU A 5 0.41 14.20 10.13
CA GLU A 5 -0.74 14.05 9.25
C GLU A 5 -0.95 12.59 8.85
N LEU A 6 0.11 11.88 8.50
CA LEU A 6 0.04 10.46 8.20
C LEU A 6 -0.47 9.66 9.41
N HIS A 7 0.08 9.92 10.58
CA HIS A 7 -0.31 9.22 11.80
C HIS A 7 -1.80 9.46 12.15
N ARG A 8 -2.24 10.71 12.03
CA ARG A 8 -3.65 11.06 12.21
C ARG A 8 -4.56 10.29 11.23
N ASP A 9 -4.20 10.27 9.96
CA ASP A 9 -5.02 9.64 8.92
C ASP A 9 -4.98 8.11 9.04
N ALA A 10 -3.84 7.53 9.37
CA ALA A 10 -3.76 6.09 9.63
C ALA A 10 -4.58 5.67 10.86
N LYS A 11 -4.65 6.49 11.90
CA LYS A 11 -5.55 6.25 13.04
C LYS A 11 -7.02 6.37 12.64
N ALA A 12 -7.36 7.32 11.78
CA ALA A 12 -8.72 7.43 11.25
C ALA A 12 -9.11 6.17 10.47
N LEU A 13 -8.19 5.62 9.67
CA LEU A 13 -8.39 4.36 8.98
C LEU A 13 -8.61 3.21 9.97
N ALA A 14 -7.78 3.13 11.01
CA ALA A 14 -7.92 2.10 12.05
C ALA A 14 -9.28 2.13 12.72
N ARG A 15 -9.82 3.31 13.03
CA ARG A 15 -11.17 3.44 13.61
C ARG A 15 -12.25 2.87 12.69
N ARG A 16 -12.16 3.12 11.38
CA ARG A 16 -13.10 2.55 10.40
C ARG A 16 -12.98 1.03 10.33
N LEU A 17 -11.76 0.52 10.35
CA LEU A 17 -11.50 -0.91 10.27
C LEU A 17 -11.87 -1.67 11.55
N LEU A 18 -11.81 -1.01 12.71
CA LEU A 18 -12.18 -1.61 14.00
C LEU A 18 -13.61 -2.15 13.99
N GLU A 19 -14.53 -1.42 13.39
CA GLU A 19 -15.95 -1.80 13.32
C GLU A 19 -16.23 -2.94 12.34
N LEU A 20 -15.33 -3.19 11.41
CA LEU A 20 -15.47 -4.19 10.34
C LEU A 20 -14.79 -5.52 10.67
N GLY A 21 -13.99 -5.55 11.74
CA GLY A 21 -13.27 -6.75 12.17
C GLY A 21 -14.14 -7.78 12.87
N PRO A 22 -13.53 -8.79 13.51
CA PRO A 22 -12.10 -8.93 13.80
C PRO A 22 -11.25 -9.30 12.58
N TRP A 23 -9.94 -9.07 12.69
CA TRP A 23 -8.96 -9.33 11.64
C TRP A 23 -7.93 -10.37 12.09
N LYS A 24 -7.65 -11.34 11.22
CA LYS A 24 -6.63 -12.37 11.45
C LYS A 24 -5.21 -11.80 11.34
N GLY A 25 -5.01 -10.88 10.41
CA GLY A 25 -3.71 -10.28 10.14
C GLY A 25 -3.78 -9.22 9.06
N ILE A 26 -2.62 -8.65 8.74
CA ILE A 26 -2.47 -7.65 7.70
C ILE A 26 -1.43 -8.13 6.69
N VAL A 27 -1.77 -8.05 5.42
CA VAL A 27 -0.80 -8.14 4.31
C VAL A 27 -0.44 -6.71 3.92
N SER A 28 0.78 -6.31 4.22
CA SER A 28 1.30 -5.00 3.87
C SER A 28 1.86 -5.00 2.46
N VAL A 29 1.40 -4.08 1.64
CA VAL A 29 1.93 -3.89 0.29
C VAL A 29 3.21 -3.08 0.38
N THR A 30 4.33 -3.72 0.11
CA THR A 30 5.62 -3.04 0.26
C THR A 30 5.93 -2.22 -1.01
N ARG A 31 6.54 -1.09 -0.89
CA ARG A 31 7.03 -0.47 0.37
C ARG A 31 6.02 0.49 1.00
N GLY A 32 5.13 1.09 0.20
CA GLY A 32 4.25 2.19 0.62
C GLY A 32 3.35 1.85 1.80
N GLY A 33 2.89 0.61 1.90
CA GLY A 33 2.02 0.15 2.98
C GLY A 33 2.71 -0.09 4.33
N LEU A 34 4.05 -0.06 4.39
CA LEU A 34 4.77 -0.42 5.61
C LEU A 34 4.48 0.51 6.79
N ALA A 35 4.57 1.83 6.59
CA ALA A 35 4.30 2.80 7.66
C ALA A 35 2.82 2.81 8.07
N PRO A 36 1.84 2.87 7.15
CA PRO A 36 0.44 2.70 7.51
C PRO A 36 0.15 1.41 8.28
N THR A 37 0.72 0.30 7.84
CA THR A 37 0.54 -1.00 8.51
C THR A 37 1.04 -0.96 9.94
N ALA A 38 2.21 -0.39 10.19
CA ALA A 38 2.77 -0.28 11.55
C ALA A 38 1.80 0.46 12.50
N ILE A 39 1.19 1.54 12.04
CA ILE A 39 0.27 2.34 12.84
C ILE A 39 -1.06 1.60 13.05
N VAL A 40 -1.65 1.08 11.98
CA VAL A 40 -2.94 0.38 12.03
C VAL A 40 -2.85 -0.91 12.83
N ALA A 41 -1.81 -1.71 12.63
CA ALA A 41 -1.59 -2.94 13.37
C ALA A 41 -1.51 -2.69 14.88
N ARG A 42 -0.81 -1.63 15.28
CA ARG A 42 -0.70 -1.24 16.69
C ARG A 42 -2.05 -0.78 17.23
N ALA A 43 -2.77 0.04 16.47
CA ALA A 43 -4.07 0.57 16.90
C ALA A 43 -5.14 -0.52 17.05
N LEU A 44 -5.09 -1.55 16.21
CA LEU A 44 -6.05 -2.68 16.21
C LEU A 44 -5.56 -3.91 16.99
N ASP A 45 -4.38 -3.85 17.59
CA ASP A 45 -3.72 -4.98 18.28
C ASP A 45 -3.61 -6.22 17.38
N ILE A 46 -3.21 -6.01 16.13
CA ILE A 46 -2.96 -7.10 15.18
C ILE A 46 -1.46 -7.38 15.16
N ARG A 47 -1.08 -8.61 15.50
CA ARG A 47 0.33 -9.01 15.57
C ARG A 47 0.82 -9.74 14.34
N LEU A 48 -0.08 -10.46 13.64
CA LEU A 48 0.27 -11.22 12.47
C LEU A 48 0.31 -10.32 11.25
N ILE A 49 1.51 -10.06 10.77
CA ILE A 49 1.75 -9.19 9.63
C ILE A 49 2.55 -9.95 8.59
N GLU A 50 2.06 -9.94 7.39
CA GLU A 50 2.70 -10.51 6.23
C GLU A 50 2.95 -9.40 5.21
N THR A 51 3.84 -9.62 4.26
CA THR A 51 4.12 -8.67 3.18
C THR A 51 3.84 -9.28 1.82
N VAL A 52 3.46 -8.43 0.88
CA VAL A 52 3.46 -8.71 -0.54
C VAL A 52 4.27 -7.63 -1.24
N CYS A 53 5.17 -8.03 -2.12
CA CYS A 53 5.96 -7.08 -2.88
C CYS A 53 5.48 -7.03 -4.32
N VAL A 54 5.01 -5.86 -4.72
CA VAL A 54 4.53 -5.58 -6.08
C VAL A 54 5.37 -4.46 -6.65
N ILE A 55 5.86 -4.64 -7.85
CA ILE A 55 6.62 -3.61 -8.57
C ILE A 55 5.97 -3.33 -9.91
N GLY A 56 6.08 -2.06 -10.34
CA GLY A 56 5.87 -1.70 -11.73
C GLY A 56 7.14 -1.94 -12.52
N TYR A 57 7.01 -2.48 -13.72
CA TYR A 57 8.12 -2.59 -14.65
C TYR A 57 7.70 -2.16 -16.04
N ASN A 58 8.64 -1.62 -16.80
CA ASN A 58 8.41 -1.26 -18.19
C ASN A 58 9.09 -2.29 -19.08
N PRO A 59 8.34 -3.11 -19.82
CA PRO A 59 8.91 -4.11 -20.72
C PRO A 59 9.66 -3.47 -21.90
N ASP A 60 9.40 -2.18 -22.17
CA ASP A 60 10.06 -1.44 -23.23
C ASP A 60 10.88 -0.28 -22.64
N GLU A 61 12.17 -0.53 -22.39
CA GLU A 61 13.09 0.47 -21.85
C GLU A 61 13.24 1.71 -22.74
N TYR A 62 12.85 1.62 -24.02
CA TYR A 62 12.93 2.72 -24.95
C TYR A 62 11.76 3.69 -24.90
N ASN A 63 10.67 3.31 -24.24
CA ASN A 63 9.50 4.18 -24.11
C ASN A 63 8.97 4.25 -22.67
N PRO A 64 9.58 5.11 -21.81
CA PRO A 64 9.18 5.22 -20.41
C PRO A 64 7.75 5.76 -20.19
N ARG A 65 7.04 6.14 -21.25
CA ARG A 65 5.65 6.61 -21.17
C ARG A 65 4.62 5.52 -21.47
N GLN A 66 5.03 4.32 -21.89
CA GLN A 66 4.11 3.21 -22.04
C GLN A 66 3.74 2.62 -20.69
N ALA A 67 2.53 2.07 -20.62
CA ALA A 67 1.96 1.54 -19.40
C ALA A 67 2.92 0.58 -18.70
N GLU A 68 3.27 0.89 -17.46
CA GLU A 68 4.00 -0.01 -16.59
C GLU A 68 3.17 -1.28 -16.38
N GLU A 69 3.77 -2.42 -16.60
CA GLU A 69 3.21 -3.67 -16.15
C GLU A 69 3.48 -3.84 -14.66
N THR A 70 2.57 -4.49 -13.96
CA THR A 70 2.67 -4.74 -12.53
C THR A 70 3.00 -6.19 -12.30
N MET A 71 4.00 -6.45 -11.48
CA MET A 71 4.49 -7.80 -11.18
C MET A 71 4.62 -8.03 -9.68
N VAL A 72 4.16 -9.19 -9.23
CA VAL A 72 4.36 -9.65 -7.85
C VAL A 72 5.70 -10.39 -7.79
N ILE A 73 6.65 -9.83 -7.02
CA ILE A 73 7.96 -10.45 -6.82
C ILE A 73 8.08 -11.21 -5.49
N LYS A 74 7.20 -10.96 -4.55
CA LYS A 74 7.05 -11.76 -3.33
C LYS A 74 5.56 -11.90 -3.02
N PRO A 75 4.96 -13.08 -3.24
CA PRO A 75 3.57 -13.31 -2.89
C PRO A 75 3.38 -13.46 -1.37
N PRO A 76 2.14 -13.27 -0.88
CA PRO A 76 1.81 -13.64 0.49
C PRO A 76 1.80 -15.16 0.65
N THR A 77 2.18 -15.67 1.83
CA THR A 77 2.31 -17.11 2.06
C THR A 77 1.39 -17.68 3.13
N HIS A 78 0.83 -16.85 4.01
CA HIS A 78 0.00 -17.29 5.14
C HIS A 78 -1.46 -16.85 5.07
N ALA A 79 -1.79 -15.92 4.19
CA ALA A 79 -3.12 -15.32 4.13
C ALA A 79 -4.16 -16.19 3.41
N GLY A 80 -3.76 -17.28 2.77
CA GLY A 80 -4.68 -18.14 2.00
C GLY A 80 -5.37 -17.37 0.88
N ASP A 81 -6.70 -17.38 0.86
CA ASP A 81 -7.51 -16.58 -0.07
C ASP A 81 -7.81 -15.16 0.43
N GLY A 82 -7.27 -14.81 1.59
CA GLY A 82 -7.42 -13.50 2.21
C GLY A 82 -8.62 -13.35 3.14
N GLU A 83 -9.43 -14.36 3.34
CA GLU A 83 -10.59 -14.26 4.24
C GLU A 83 -10.17 -13.87 5.65
N GLY A 84 -10.75 -12.79 6.17
CA GLY A 84 -10.42 -12.23 7.48
C GLY A 84 -9.11 -11.42 7.53
N TRP A 85 -8.46 -11.21 6.40
CA TRP A 85 -7.23 -10.44 6.28
C TRP A 85 -7.45 -9.05 5.72
N LEU A 86 -6.69 -8.09 6.24
CA LEU A 86 -6.54 -6.77 5.63
C LEU A 86 -5.39 -6.80 4.62
N VAL A 87 -5.57 -6.15 3.49
CA VAL A 87 -4.47 -5.75 2.61
C VAL A 87 -4.32 -4.23 2.73
N MET A 88 -3.12 -3.78 3.08
CA MET A 88 -2.86 -2.39 3.45
C MET A 88 -1.87 -1.74 2.50
N ASP A 89 -2.29 -0.61 1.93
CA ASP A 89 -1.42 0.27 1.14
C ASP A 89 -1.54 1.72 1.62
N ASP A 90 -0.66 2.59 1.16
CA ASP A 90 -0.70 4.03 1.45
C ASP A 90 -1.73 4.75 0.57
N LEU A 91 -1.67 4.47 -0.73
CA LEU A 91 -2.47 5.12 -1.76
C LEU A 91 -2.88 4.12 -2.83
N VAL A 92 -4.13 4.17 -3.24
CA VAL A 92 -4.59 3.49 -4.45
C VAL A 92 -4.79 4.53 -5.55
N ASP A 93 -3.91 4.49 -6.55
CA ASP A 93 -3.89 5.46 -7.65
C ASP A 93 -4.80 4.99 -8.80
N THR A 94 -4.27 4.18 -9.71
CA THR A 94 -5.04 3.63 -10.85
C THR A 94 -5.75 2.34 -10.51
N GLY A 95 -5.34 1.66 -9.45
CA GLY A 95 -5.88 0.37 -9.03
C GLY A 95 -5.18 -0.85 -9.63
N ARG A 96 -4.09 -0.67 -10.37
CA ARG A 96 -3.35 -1.79 -10.98
C ARG A 96 -2.87 -2.80 -9.95
N THR A 97 -2.24 -2.33 -8.89
CA THR A 97 -1.78 -3.16 -7.77
C THR A 97 -2.93 -3.92 -7.12
N VAL A 98 -4.02 -3.24 -6.83
CA VAL A 98 -5.19 -3.86 -6.20
C VAL A 98 -5.80 -4.94 -7.10
N ARG A 99 -5.91 -4.71 -8.40
CA ARG A 99 -6.44 -5.73 -9.33
C ARG A 99 -5.65 -7.02 -9.30
N ILE A 100 -4.32 -6.94 -9.30
CA ILE A 100 -3.46 -8.12 -9.21
C ILE A 100 -3.61 -8.80 -7.85
N LEU A 101 -3.61 -8.02 -6.77
CA LEU A 101 -3.72 -8.58 -5.42
C LEU A 101 -5.08 -9.20 -5.16
N ARG A 102 -6.16 -8.71 -5.76
CA ARG A 102 -7.47 -9.35 -5.67
C ARG A 102 -7.54 -10.71 -6.35
N GLN A 103 -6.68 -10.99 -7.32
CA GLN A 103 -6.56 -12.32 -7.90
C GLN A 103 -5.89 -13.30 -6.94
N LEU A 104 -4.91 -12.83 -6.15
CA LEU A 104 -4.22 -13.63 -5.15
C LEU A 104 -5.02 -13.79 -3.86
N LEU A 105 -5.71 -12.74 -3.44
CA LEU A 105 -6.42 -12.63 -2.17
C LEU A 105 -7.86 -12.18 -2.42
N PRO A 106 -8.67 -12.99 -3.09
CA PRO A 106 -10.01 -12.55 -3.54
C PRO A 106 -10.98 -12.24 -2.41
N LYS A 107 -10.75 -12.77 -1.21
CA LYS A 107 -11.62 -12.57 -0.05
C LYS A 107 -11.06 -11.58 0.98
N ALA A 108 -9.91 -10.97 0.71
CA ALA A 108 -9.33 -9.97 1.60
C ALA A 108 -10.11 -8.65 1.55
N HIS A 109 -9.99 -7.90 2.63
CA HIS A 109 -10.47 -6.52 2.72
C HIS A 109 -9.34 -5.56 2.39
N PHE A 110 -9.50 -4.79 1.33
CA PHE A 110 -8.48 -3.85 0.84
C PHE A 110 -8.68 -2.48 1.46
N ALA A 111 -7.65 -1.98 2.11
CA ALA A 111 -7.65 -0.70 2.78
C ALA A 111 -6.45 0.15 2.35
N ALA A 112 -6.66 1.44 2.22
CA ALA A 112 -5.63 2.43 1.96
C ALA A 112 -5.94 3.72 2.73
N ILE A 113 -4.92 4.54 2.97
CA ILE A 113 -5.17 5.85 3.58
C ILE A 113 -5.85 6.77 2.57
N TYR A 114 -5.34 6.80 1.35
CA TYR A 114 -5.87 7.64 0.27
C TYR A 114 -6.29 6.80 -0.93
N ALA A 115 -7.32 7.30 -1.63
CA ALA A 115 -7.74 6.73 -2.90
C ALA A 115 -7.98 7.83 -3.92
N LYS A 116 -7.52 7.60 -5.15
CA LYS A 116 -7.84 8.44 -6.30
C LYS A 116 -9.04 7.89 -7.05
N PRO A 117 -9.75 8.70 -7.85
CA PRO A 117 -11.00 8.28 -8.49
C PRO A 117 -10.92 6.97 -9.29
N LEU A 118 -9.82 6.73 -10.00
CA LEU A 118 -9.66 5.49 -10.78
C LEU A 118 -9.47 4.25 -9.90
N GLY A 119 -8.82 4.37 -8.77
CA GLY A 119 -8.57 3.26 -7.85
C GLY A 119 -9.66 3.05 -6.81
N ARG A 120 -10.42 4.09 -6.49
CA ARG A 120 -11.44 4.08 -5.44
C ARG A 120 -12.42 2.91 -5.53
N PRO A 121 -12.96 2.54 -6.70
CA PRO A 121 -13.92 1.43 -6.80
C PRO A 121 -13.36 0.08 -6.38
N LEU A 122 -12.04 -0.07 -6.32
CA LEU A 122 -11.35 -1.32 -6.00
C LEU A 122 -10.96 -1.44 -4.52
N VAL A 123 -11.09 -0.35 -3.75
CA VAL A 123 -10.74 -0.28 -2.32
C VAL A 123 -12.00 -0.41 -1.49
N ASP A 124 -11.94 -1.24 -0.45
CA ASP A 124 -13.10 -1.43 0.44
C ASP A 124 -13.20 -0.32 1.49
N THR A 125 -12.07 0.12 2.03
CA THR A 125 -12.03 1.20 3.03
C THR A 125 -10.85 2.14 2.78
N TYR A 126 -11.10 3.42 2.80
CA TYR A 126 -10.08 4.48 2.72
C TYR A 126 -10.50 5.68 3.57
N VAL A 127 -9.58 6.61 3.81
CA VAL A 127 -9.86 7.79 4.64
C VAL A 127 -10.29 8.97 3.77
N THR A 128 -9.46 9.33 2.81
CA THR A 128 -9.64 10.54 2.01
C THR A 128 -9.47 10.25 0.53
N GLU A 129 -10.41 10.75 -0.27
CA GLU A 129 -10.27 10.79 -1.72
C GLU A 129 -9.44 12.02 -2.12
N VAL A 130 -8.48 11.81 -3.01
CA VAL A 130 -7.67 12.87 -3.60
C VAL A 130 -7.84 12.87 -5.12
N SER A 131 -7.67 14.02 -5.77
CA SER A 131 -7.84 14.09 -7.21
C SER A 131 -6.82 13.23 -7.94
N GLN A 132 -7.18 12.78 -9.15
CA GLN A 132 -6.29 11.92 -9.95
C GLN A 132 -4.96 12.60 -10.28
N ASP A 133 -4.96 13.92 -10.41
CA ASP A 133 -3.78 14.73 -10.75
C ASP A 133 -2.91 15.09 -9.53
N THR A 134 -3.37 14.79 -8.33
CA THR A 134 -2.63 15.11 -7.11
C THR A 134 -1.45 14.16 -6.95
N TRP A 135 -0.28 14.72 -6.72
CA TRP A 135 0.89 13.97 -6.28
C TRP A 135 1.04 14.13 -4.77
N ILE A 136 1.03 13.01 -4.04
CA ILE A 136 1.25 13.03 -2.59
C ILE A 136 2.71 12.69 -2.33
N TYR A 137 3.41 13.60 -1.64
CA TYR A 137 4.72 13.31 -1.08
C TYR A 137 4.54 12.79 0.34
N PHE A 138 4.67 11.51 0.51
CA PHE A 138 4.63 10.88 1.83
C PHE A 138 5.85 11.24 2.66
N PRO A 139 5.78 11.17 4.01
CA PRO A 139 6.91 11.60 4.87
C PRO A 139 8.21 10.85 4.60
N TRP A 140 8.13 9.58 4.19
CA TRP A 140 9.31 8.78 3.82
C TRP A 140 9.85 9.05 2.43
N GLU A 141 9.13 9.79 1.61
CA GLU A 141 9.52 10.18 0.25
C GLU A 141 10.10 11.59 0.20
N SER A 142 10.30 12.24 1.33
CA SER A 142 10.66 13.65 1.39
C SER A 142 11.86 13.99 0.52
N GLY A 143 11.57 14.49 -0.61
CA GLY A 143 12.25 15.41 -1.54
C GLY A 143 13.67 15.15 -1.97
N GLN A 144 14.43 14.25 -1.37
CA GLN A 144 15.86 14.05 -1.65
C GLN A 144 16.36 12.65 -1.31
N MET A 145 15.49 11.67 -1.20
CA MET A 145 15.94 10.32 -0.93
C MET A 145 16.32 9.59 -2.22
N GLU A 146 17.42 10.02 -2.82
CA GLU A 146 18.14 9.09 -3.69
C GLU A 146 18.62 7.91 -2.84
N PRO A 147 18.62 6.69 -3.40
CA PRO A 147 19.16 5.55 -2.68
C PRO A 147 20.56 5.85 -2.17
N MET A 148 20.81 5.58 -0.90
CA MET A 148 22.13 5.76 -0.31
C MET A 148 23.12 4.86 -1.03
N THR A 149 24.24 5.44 -1.47
CA THR A 149 25.36 4.67 -2.04
C THR A 149 26.40 4.41 -0.96
N ALA A 150 26.96 3.20 -0.95
CA ALA A 150 28.04 2.88 -0.01
C ALA A 150 29.25 3.77 -0.28
N PRO A 151 29.91 4.30 0.76
CA PRO A 151 31.15 5.05 0.56
C PRO A 151 32.22 4.12 -0.02
N GLY A 152 32.80 4.49 -1.18
CA GLY A 152 33.96 3.79 -1.75
C GLY A 152 33.79 3.03 -3.05
N THR A 153 32.63 3.12 -3.73
CA THR A 153 32.46 2.56 -5.09
C THR A 153 32.72 3.56 -6.21
N GLY A 154 33.42 4.64 -5.92
CA GLY A 154 33.93 5.60 -6.89
C GLY A 154 35.40 5.35 -7.16
N GLY A 155 35.68 4.52 -8.16
CA GLY A 155 36.99 4.34 -8.72
C GLY A 155 36.91 4.45 -10.21
#